data_acd905ba91678d3157b36da068f87927
#
_entry.id   acd905ba91678d3157b36da068f87927
#
_cell.length_a   1.000
_cell.length_b   1.000
_cell.length_c   1.000
_cell.angle_alpha   90.00
_cell.angle_beta   90.00
_cell.angle_gamma   90.00
#
_symmetry.space_group_name_H-M   'P 1'
#
loop_
_entity.id
_entity.type
_entity.pdbx_description
1 polymer ?
#
loop_
_entity_poly.entity_id
_entity_poly.type
_entity_poly.pdbx_seq_one_letter_code
_entity_poly.pdbx_strand_id
1 'polypeptide(L)'
;KAKRQTDEPTTQLATSEVVNAETPEEELEAAHGRIEASLAAEVLARVKAASPAFFERLVVDLLLKMGYGGSRADAGQAIGKGGDEGIDGVISEDRLGLDIVYLQAKRWEGSVGRPEIQKFVGALHGKRARKGVFITTGSFTSEATAYVEHIDPKVVLIDGRRVAELMVDFEVGVTTIRTFHVKRVDSDYFEEA
;
A
#
# COMPACT_ATOMS: atom_id res chain seq x y z
N LYS A 1 12.99 85.30 -10.39
CA LYS A 1 13.17 84.47 -9.20
C LYS A 1 12.58 83.09 -9.54
N ALA A 2 13.46 82.16 -9.94
CA ALA A 2 13.09 80.80 -10.26
C ALA A 2 13.23 79.96 -8.99
N LYS A 3 12.18 79.21 -8.66
CA LYS A 3 12.21 78.19 -7.63
C LYS A 3 12.58 76.82 -8.31
N ARG A 4 13.70 76.31 -7.92
CA ARG A 4 14.10 74.95 -8.24
C ARG A 4 13.24 73.93 -7.41
N GLN A 5 12.52 73.06 -8.07
CA GLN A 5 11.95 71.87 -7.50
C GLN A 5 12.98 70.74 -7.60
N THR A 6 13.32 70.16 -6.47
CA THR A 6 14.17 69.03 -6.37
C THR A 6 13.25 67.78 -6.41
N ASP A 7 13.33 66.99 -7.49
CA ASP A 7 12.73 65.68 -7.59
C ASP A 7 13.60 64.73 -6.80
N GLU A 8 13.04 64.12 -5.74
CA GLU A 8 13.60 62.94 -5.07
C GLU A 8 13.14 61.68 -5.82
N PRO A 9 14.04 60.74 -6.12
CA PRO A 9 13.64 59.44 -6.71
C PRO A 9 13.04 58.54 -5.61
N THR A 10 11.76 58.27 -5.73
CA THR A 10 11.07 57.25 -4.95
C THR A 10 11.64 55.89 -5.29
N THR A 11 12.48 55.34 -4.41
CA THR A 11 12.94 53.96 -4.47
C THR A 11 11.75 53.04 -4.18
N GLN A 12 11.18 52.44 -5.21
CA GLN A 12 10.24 51.35 -5.06
C GLN A 12 11.03 50.15 -4.53
N LEU A 13 10.80 49.82 -3.27
CA LEU A 13 11.18 48.52 -2.69
C LEU A 13 10.39 47.44 -3.43
N ALA A 14 11.08 46.71 -4.30
CA ALA A 14 10.60 45.47 -4.85
C ALA A 14 10.36 44.50 -3.68
N THR A 15 9.09 44.25 -3.36
CA THR A 15 8.67 43.14 -2.54
C THR A 15 9.09 41.88 -3.27
N SER A 16 10.21 41.28 -2.83
CA SER A 16 10.59 39.93 -3.24
C SER A 16 9.46 39.02 -2.78
N GLU A 17 8.69 38.48 -3.74
CA GLU A 17 7.87 37.32 -3.53
C GLU A 17 8.80 36.21 -2.99
N VAL A 18 8.57 35.82 -1.74
CA VAL A 18 9.16 34.64 -1.18
C VAL A 18 8.49 33.47 -1.92
N VAL A 19 9.07 33.09 -3.04
CA VAL A 19 8.79 31.79 -3.65
C VAL A 19 9.23 30.80 -2.59
N ASN A 20 8.28 30.07 -2.02
CA ASN A 20 8.55 28.89 -1.19
C ASN A 20 9.22 27.86 -2.12
N ALA A 21 10.51 27.99 -2.32
CA ALA A 21 11.29 26.99 -3.03
C ALA A 21 11.39 25.79 -2.08
N GLU A 22 10.87 24.64 -2.52
CA GLU A 22 11.08 23.35 -1.83
C GLU A 22 12.59 23.14 -1.65
N THR A 23 12.96 22.54 -0.54
CA THR A 23 14.36 22.14 -0.32
C THR A 23 14.74 20.97 -1.25
N PRO A 24 16.03 20.77 -1.58
CA PRO A 24 16.45 19.61 -2.40
C PRO A 24 16.01 18.28 -1.81
N GLU A 25 15.93 18.15 -0.49
CA GLU A 25 15.45 16.99 0.20
C GLU A 25 13.94 16.76 -0.04
N GLU A 26 13.13 17.81 0.04
CA GLU A 26 11.69 17.78 -0.27
C GLU A 26 11.45 17.43 -1.75
N GLU A 27 12.23 18.00 -2.66
CA GLU A 27 12.18 17.65 -4.08
C GLU A 27 12.51 16.17 -4.33
N LEU A 28 13.52 15.64 -3.62
CA LEU A 28 13.91 14.23 -3.72
C LEU A 28 12.79 13.31 -3.22
N GLU A 29 12.20 13.61 -2.06
CA GLU A 29 11.09 12.85 -1.50
C GLU A 29 9.87 12.88 -2.42
N ALA A 30 9.53 14.05 -2.94
CA ALA A 30 8.42 14.21 -3.89
C ALA A 30 8.68 13.46 -5.22
N ALA A 31 9.93 13.48 -5.71
CA ALA A 31 10.31 12.73 -6.91
C ALA A 31 10.24 11.23 -6.68
N HIS A 32 10.72 10.74 -5.53
CA HIS A 32 10.64 9.34 -5.13
C HIS A 32 9.18 8.88 -5.04
N GLY A 33 8.32 9.61 -4.34
CA GLY A 33 6.90 9.29 -4.23
C GLY A 33 6.19 9.23 -5.60
N ARG A 34 6.57 10.10 -6.55
CA ARG A 34 6.03 10.01 -7.93
C ARG A 34 6.47 8.75 -8.66
N ILE A 35 7.72 8.34 -8.48
CA ILE A 35 8.26 7.10 -9.07
C ILE A 35 7.52 5.89 -8.50
N GLU A 36 7.37 5.82 -7.17
CA GLU A 36 6.65 4.72 -6.50
C GLU A 36 5.17 4.65 -6.92
N ALA A 37 4.48 5.80 -6.96
CA ALA A 37 3.10 5.85 -7.42
C ALA A 37 2.93 5.38 -8.86
N SER A 38 3.86 5.76 -9.76
CA SER A 38 3.87 5.32 -11.16
C SER A 38 4.14 3.81 -11.26
N LEU A 39 5.10 3.30 -10.48
CA LEU A 39 5.43 1.88 -10.43
C LEU A 39 4.24 1.06 -9.89
N ALA A 40 3.61 1.50 -8.81
CA ALA A 40 2.42 0.84 -8.25
C ALA A 40 1.26 0.80 -9.27
N ALA A 41 1.05 1.88 -10.03
CA ALA A 41 0.05 1.90 -11.08
C ALA A 41 0.35 0.88 -12.21
N GLU A 42 1.61 0.76 -12.63
CA GLU A 42 2.04 -0.23 -13.61
C GLU A 42 1.88 -1.66 -13.07
N VAL A 43 2.30 -1.92 -11.84
CA VAL A 43 2.13 -3.21 -11.16
C VAL A 43 0.65 -3.60 -11.12
N LEU A 44 -0.23 -2.69 -10.71
CA LEU A 44 -1.67 -2.94 -10.68
C LEU A 44 -2.23 -3.29 -12.06
N ALA A 45 -1.80 -2.59 -13.11
CA ALA A 45 -2.22 -2.88 -14.48
C ALA A 45 -1.82 -4.31 -14.90
N ARG A 46 -0.59 -4.74 -14.59
CA ARG A 46 -0.10 -6.10 -14.86
C ARG A 46 -0.87 -7.16 -14.06
N VAL A 47 -1.15 -6.91 -12.78
CA VAL A 47 -1.94 -7.80 -11.92
C VAL A 47 -3.38 -7.95 -12.45
N LYS A 48 -3.99 -6.85 -12.90
CA LYS A 48 -5.33 -6.89 -13.52
C LYS A 48 -5.36 -7.68 -14.83
N ALA A 49 -4.28 -7.67 -15.60
CA ALA A 49 -4.17 -8.43 -16.85
C ALA A 49 -3.86 -9.92 -16.63
N ALA A 50 -3.38 -10.30 -15.45
CA ALA A 50 -3.02 -11.68 -15.14
C ALA A 50 -4.24 -12.58 -14.94
N SER A 51 -4.03 -13.92 -14.90
CA SER A 51 -5.12 -14.87 -14.63
C SER A 51 -5.56 -14.84 -13.15
N PRO A 52 -6.81 -15.23 -12.84
CA PRO A 52 -7.26 -15.36 -11.45
C PRO A 52 -6.36 -16.26 -10.62
N ALA A 53 -5.95 -17.41 -11.14
CA ALA A 53 -5.05 -18.33 -10.45
C ALA A 53 -3.65 -17.76 -10.20
N PHE A 54 -3.17 -16.85 -11.06
CA PHE A 54 -1.95 -16.11 -10.79
C PHE A 54 -2.15 -15.13 -9.64
N PHE A 55 -3.28 -14.42 -9.59
CA PHE A 55 -3.58 -13.47 -8.53
C PHE A 55 -3.68 -14.14 -7.16
N GLU A 56 -4.32 -15.30 -7.06
CA GLU A 56 -4.37 -16.09 -5.82
C GLU A 56 -2.96 -16.43 -5.31
N ARG A 57 -2.08 -16.95 -6.19
CA ARG A 57 -0.69 -17.24 -5.83
C ARG A 57 0.08 -15.99 -5.42
N LEU A 58 -0.07 -14.89 -6.17
CA LEU A 58 0.56 -13.61 -5.86
C LEU A 58 0.17 -13.10 -4.46
N VAL A 59 -1.11 -13.20 -4.09
CA VAL A 59 -1.59 -12.81 -2.76
C VAL A 59 -0.87 -13.60 -1.67
N VAL A 60 -0.68 -14.89 -1.84
CA VAL A 60 0.04 -15.70 -0.87
C VAL A 60 1.53 -15.34 -0.82
N ASP A 61 2.18 -15.17 -1.98
CA ASP A 61 3.57 -14.75 -2.05
C ASP A 61 3.79 -13.41 -1.36
N LEU A 62 2.84 -12.47 -1.54
CA LEU A 62 2.87 -11.16 -0.88
C LEU A 62 2.76 -11.30 0.65
N LEU A 63 1.78 -12.05 1.15
CA LEU A 63 1.62 -12.26 2.58
C LEU A 63 2.84 -12.95 3.21
N LEU A 64 3.46 -13.90 2.50
CA LEU A 64 4.71 -14.52 2.93
C LEU A 64 5.87 -13.52 3.03
N LYS A 65 5.99 -12.64 2.05
CA LYS A 65 6.99 -11.58 2.06
C LYS A 65 6.75 -10.57 3.19
N MET A 66 5.50 -10.32 3.55
CA MET A 66 5.09 -9.52 4.69
C MET A 66 5.37 -10.20 6.05
N GLY A 67 5.76 -11.48 6.04
CA GLY A 67 6.12 -12.24 7.25
C GLY A 67 5.02 -13.13 7.83
N TYR A 68 3.87 -13.23 7.17
CA TYR A 68 2.85 -14.22 7.51
C TYR A 68 3.28 -15.63 7.07
N GLY A 69 2.65 -16.67 7.61
CA GLY A 69 2.79 -18.03 7.10
C GLY A 69 3.85 -18.90 7.76
N GLY A 70 4.51 -18.42 8.81
CA GLY A 70 5.46 -19.21 9.61
C GLY A 70 6.66 -19.73 8.80
N SER A 71 6.70 -21.02 8.45
CA SER A 71 7.70 -21.59 7.57
C SER A 71 7.19 -21.70 6.13
N ARG A 72 8.11 -21.63 5.14
CA ARG A 72 7.76 -21.80 3.72
C ARG A 72 7.09 -23.14 3.40
N ALA A 73 7.33 -24.17 4.22
CA ALA A 73 6.73 -25.50 4.07
C ALA A 73 5.23 -25.50 4.45
N ASP A 74 4.85 -24.71 5.46
CA ASP A 74 3.46 -24.62 5.93
C ASP A 74 2.61 -23.74 5.01
N ALA A 75 3.23 -22.77 4.38
CA ALA A 75 2.59 -21.84 3.45
C ALA A 75 2.13 -22.50 2.13
N GLY A 76 2.76 -23.59 1.72
CA GLY A 76 2.33 -24.37 0.56
C GLY A 76 0.98 -25.06 0.73
N GLN A 77 0.47 -25.15 1.95
CA GLN A 77 -0.88 -25.67 2.23
C GLN A 77 -1.96 -24.56 2.14
N ALA A 78 -1.55 -23.29 2.11
CA ALA A 78 -2.46 -22.17 2.07
C ALA A 78 -3.19 -22.00 0.72
N ILE A 79 -2.66 -22.60 -0.35
CA ILE A 79 -3.26 -22.51 -1.69
C ILE A 79 -3.80 -23.87 -2.11
N GLY A 80 -5.08 -23.99 -2.38
CA GLY A 80 -5.56 -25.01 -3.30
C GLY A 80 -6.41 -26.13 -2.74
N LYS A 81 -7.04 -25.98 -1.60
CA LYS A 81 -8.22 -26.79 -1.20
C LYS A 81 -9.47 -25.94 -0.98
N GLY A 82 -9.52 -24.76 -1.59
CA GLY A 82 -10.65 -23.87 -1.55
C GLY A 82 -11.58 -24.13 -2.73
N GLY A 83 -12.53 -24.96 -2.58
CA GLY A 83 -13.74 -25.06 -3.37
C GLY A 83 -14.95 -24.76 -2.52
N ASP A 84 -14.74 -24.45 -1.24
CA ASP A 84 -15.79 -24.36 -0.26
C ASP A 84 -16.09 -22.90 0.10
N GLU A 85 -17.22 -22.41 -0.46
CA GLU A 85 -17.98 -21.27 0.08
C GLU A 85 -17.33 -19.88 0.09
N GLY A 86 -16.29 -19.61 -0.76
CA GLY A 86 -15.71 -18.27 -0.88
C GLY A 86 -14.53 -18.01 0.03
N ILE A 87 -13.75 -19.04 0.36
CA ILE A 87 -12.43 -18.95 0.98
C ILE A 87 -11.43 -19.59 0.01
N ASP A 88 -10.42 -18.81 -0.40
CA ASP A 88 -9.42 -19.27 -1.38
C ASP A 88 -8.16 -19.81 -0.71
N GLY A 89 -7.94 -19.46 0.57
CA GLY A 89 -6.76 -19.93 1.29
C GLY A 89 -6.81 -19.65 2.78
N VAL A 90 -5.81 -20.17 3.46
CA VAL A 90 -5.59 -20.02 4.90
C VAL A 90 -4.11 -19.81 5.14
N ILE A 91 -3.75 -18.83 5.97
CA ILE A 91 -2.36 -18.55 6.31
C ILE A 91 -2.21 -18.37 7.82
N SER A 92 -1.13 -18.88 8.40
CA SER A 92 -0.80 -18.62 9.81
C SER A 92 -0.34 -17.18 9.98
N GLU A 93 -0.83 -16.49 11.03
CA GLU A 93 -0.40 -15.15 11.35
C GLU A 93 0.99 -15.14 12.01
N ASP A 94 1.27 -16.18 12.78
CA ASP A 94 2.50 -16.32 13.55
C ASP A 94 3.29 -17.58 13.18
N ARG A 95 4.55 -17.63 13.63
CA ARG A 95 5.44 -18.76 13.35
C ARG A 95 5.06 -20.08 14.02
N LEU A 96 4.21 -20.04 15.02
CA LEU A 96 3.76 -21.22 15.76
C LEU A 96 2.44 -21.76 15.22
N GLY A 97 1.76 -20.99 14.36
CA GLY A 97 0.45 -21.37 13.80
C GLY A 97 -0.69 -21.31 14.83
N LEU A 98 -0.55 -20.49 15.87
CA LEU A 98 -1.56 -20.32 16.91
C LEU A 98 -2.77 -19.53 16.40
N ASP A 99 -2.51 -18.54 15.54
CA ASP A 99 -3.53 -17.72 14.92
C ASP A 99 -3.57 -17.95 13.41
N ILE A 100 -4.78 -18.07 12.90
CA ILE A 100 -5.04 -18.38 11.48
C ILE A 100 -5.86 -17.26 10.86
N VAL A 101 -5.44 -16.81 9.68
CA VAL A 101 -6.13 -15.85 8.84
C VAL A 101 -6.66 -16.53 7.59
N TYR A 102 -7.94 -16.35 7.34
CA TYR A 102 -8.62 -16.85 6.14
C TYR A 102 -8.57 -15.81 5.04
N LEU A 103 -8.31 -16.26 3.81
CA LEU A 103 -8.07 -15.40 2.65
C LEU A 103 -9.15 -15.59 1.60
N GLN A 104 -9.58 -14.47 1.01
CA GLN A 104 -10.27 -14.48 -0.26
C GLN A 104 -9.59 -13.48 -1.21
N ALA A 105 -9.18 -13.95 -2.39
CA ALA A 105 -8.54 -13.18 -3.44
C ALA A 105 -9.44 -13.11 -4.66
N LYS A 106 -9.97 -11.93 -4.97
CA LYS A 106 -10.92 -11.76 -6.06
C LYS A 106 -10.37 -10.81 -7.12
N ARG A 107 -9.91 -11.38 -8.24
CA ARG A 107 -9.54 -10.59 -9.40
C ARG A 107 -10.81 -10.01 -10.07
N TRP A 108 -11.12 -8.78 -9.77
CA TRP A 108 -12.32 -8.11 -10.24
C TRP A 108 -11.97 -6.71 -10.77
N GLU A 109 -12.62 -6.29 -11.87
CA GLU A 109 -12.38 -4.95 -12.45
C GLU A 109 -13.20 -3.85 -11.80
N GLY A 110 -14.35 -4.20 -11.22
CA GLY A 110 -15.28 -3.28 -10.57
C GLY A 110 -15.11 -3.17 -9.06
N SER A 111 -16.08 -2.53 -8.42
CA SER A 111 -16.13 -2.40 -6.95
C SER A 111 -16.82 -3.61 -6.32
N VAL A 112 -16.22 -4.13 -5.27
CA VAL A 112 -16.78 -5.18 -4.42
C VAL A 112 -17.77 -4.54 -3.45
N GLY A 113 -19.02 -4.97 -3.53
CA GLY A 113 -20.10 -4.48 -2.67
C GLY A 113 -20.25 -5.29 -1.39
N ARG A 114 -21.06 -4.74 -0.45
CA ARG A 114 -21.41 -5.37 0.82
C ARG A 114 -21.87 -6.84 0.70
N PRO A 115 -22.69 -7.25 -0.31
CA PRO A 115 -23.14 -8.65 -0.42
C PRO A 115 -22.00 -9.66 -0.53
N GLU A 116 -20.90 -9.32 -1.24
CA GLU A 116 -19.75 -10.20 -1.39
C GLU A 116 -18.99 -10.34 -0.06
N ILE A 117 -18.88 -9.25 0.69
CA ILE A 117 -18.25 -9.28 2.02
C ILE A 117 -19.09 -10.08 3.00
N GLN A 118 -20.44 -9.97 2.93
CA GLN A 118 -21.35 -10.76 3.75
C GLN A 118 -21.21 -12.26 3.48
N LYS A 119 -21.02 -12.67 2.20
CA LYS A 119 -20.74 -14.08 1.85
C LYS A 119 -19.44 -14.56 2.49
N PHE A 120 -18.39 -13.76 2.38
CA PHE A 120 -17.09 -14.08 2.99
C PHE A 120 -17.20 -14.21 4.53
N VAL A 121 -17.88 -13.28 5.18
CA VAL A 121 -18.13 -13.32 6.63
C VAL A 121 -18.95 -14.56 7.02
N GLY A 122 -19.96 -14.92 6.21
CA GLY A 122 -20.71 -16.18 6.38
C GLY A 122 -19.80 -17.41 6.33
N ALA A 123 -18.88 -17.45 5.38
CA ALA A 123 -17.89 -18.53 5.27
C ALA A 123 -16.95 -18.58 6.48
N LEU A 124 -16.49 -17.40 6.99
CA LEU A 124 -15.69 -17.34 8.21
C LEU A 124 -16.44 -17.91 9.42
N HIS A 125 -17.72 -17.56 9.58
CA HIS A 125 -18.56 -18.12 10.65
C HIS A 125 -18.71 -19.65 10.54
N GLY A 126 -18.91 -20.16 9.32
CA GLY A 126 -18.97 -21.62 9.06
C GLY A 126 -17.69 -22.35 9.50
N LYS A 127 -16.53 -21.71 9.34
CA LYS A 127 -15.23 -22.23 9.77
C LYS A 127 -14.86 -21.87 11.24
N ARG A 128 -15.73 -21.15 11.95
CA ARG A 128 -15.46 -20.58 13.30
C ARG A 128 -14.21 -19.69 13.30
N ALA A 129 -13.93 -19.04 12.16
CA ALA A 129 -12.79 -18.18 11.98
C ALA A 129 -13.04 -16.80 12.59
N ARG A 130 -12.02 -16.22 13.18
CA ARG A 130 -12.08 -14.89 13.82
C ARG A 130 -11.39 -13.80 13.00
N LYS A 131 -10.54 -14.18 12.04
CA LYS A 131 -9.74 -13.27 11.23
C LYS A 131 -9.85 -13.62 9.75
N GLY A 132 -10.06 -12.61 8.92
CA GLY A 132 -10.11 -12.79 7.47
C GLY A 132 -9.52 -11.58 6.74
N VAL A 133 -8.97 -11.84 5.55
CA VAL A 133 -8.50 -10.80 4.63
C VAL A 133 -9.18 -11.02 3.29
N PHE A 134 -9.89 -10.00 2.82
CA PHE A 134 -10.49 -9.98 1.49
C PHE A 134 -9.68 -9.07 0.60
N ILE A 135 -9.11 -9.61 -0.46
CA ILE A 135 -8.20 -8.90 -1.36
C ILE A 135 -8.81 -8.87 -2.75
N THR A 136 -8.80 -7.70 -3.39
CA THR A 136 -9.30 -7.55 -4.77
C THR A 136 -8.38 -6.69 -5.62
N THR A 137 -8.40 -6.89 -6.93
CA THR A 137 -7.76 -5.97 -7.89
C THR A 137 -8.60 -4.73 -8.19
N GLY A 138 -9.88 -4.73 -7.79
CA GLY A 138 -10.80 -3.61 -7.90
C GLY A 138 -10.77 -2.70 -6.67
N SER A 139 -11.90 -2.11 -6.36
CA SER A 139 -12.14 -1.28 -5.17
C SER A 139 -13.22 -1.87 -4.28
N PHE A 140 -13.49 -1.25 -3.14
CA PHE A 140 -14.65 -1.57 -2.30
C PHE A 140 -15.63 -0.41 -2.31
N THR A 141 -16.93 -0.72 -2.18
CA THR A 141 -17.94 0.32 -1.97
C THR A 141 -17.89 0.82 -0.51
N SER A 142 -18.41 2.04 -0.28
CA SER A 142 -18.52 2.59 1.08
C SER A 142 -19.31 1.69 2.02
N GLU A 143 -20.38 1.04 1.52
CA GLU A 143 -21.19 0.11 2.28
C GLU A 143 -20.44 -1.17 2.66
N ALA A 144 -19.51 -1.63 1.80
CA ALA A 144 -18.65 -2.78 2.10
C ALA A 144 -17.65 -2.42 3.21
N THR A 145 -17.04 -1.24 3.12
CA THR A 145 -16.08 -0.75 4.12
C THR A 145 -16.76 -0.51 5.47
N ALA A 146 -17.89 0.20 5.48
CA ALA A 146 -18.65 0.45 6.70
C ALA A 146 -19.15 -0.85 7.37
N TYR A 147 -19.49 -1.87 6.57
CA TYR A 147 -19.98 -3.14 7.11
C TYR A 147 -18.91 -3.85 7.95
N VAL A 148 -17.65 -3.88 7.54
CA VAL A 148 -16.58 -4.58 8.28
C VAL A 148 -16.17 -3.91 9.59
N GLU A 149 -16.52 -2.64 9.77
CA GLU A 149 -16.26 -1.91 11.02
C GLU A 149 -17.19 -2.34 12.19
N HIS A 150 -18.33 -2.99 11.86
CA HIS A 150 -19.39 -3.27 12.82
C HIS A 150 -19.66 -4.77 12.98
N ILE A 151 -18.73 -5.62 12.58
CA ILE A 151 -18.91 -7.08 12.67
C ILE A 151 -17.83 -7.74 13.53
N ASP A 152 -18.16 -8.90 14.01
CA ASP A 152 -17.26 -9.92 14.56
C ASP A 152 -17.39 -11.14 13.64
N PRO A 153 -16.39 -11.54 12.86
CA PRO A 153 -14.94 -11.49 13.05
C PRO A 153 -14.25 -10.25 12.47
N LYS A 154 -12.96 -10.09 12.78
CA LYS A 154 -12.11 -9.05 12.22
C LYS A 154 -11.82 -9.32 10.74
N VAL A 155 -12.31 -8.45 9.86
CA VAL A 155 -12.05 -8.53 8.41
C VAL A 155 -11.26 -7.32 7.95
N VAL A 156 -10.17 -7.57 7.22
CA VAL A 156 -9.36 -6.55 6.55
C VAL A 156 -9.68 -6.57 5.06
N LEU A 157 -9.94 -5.40 4.49
CA LEU A 157 -10.17 -5.21 3.07
C LEU A 157 -8.94 -4.60 2.42
N ILE A 158 -8.40 -5.23 1.37
CA ILE A 158 -7.25 -4.75 0.61
C ILE A 158 -7.67 -4.60 -0.85
N ASP A 159 -7.77 -3.37 -1.31
CA ASP A 159 -8.11 -3.05 -2.70
C ASP A 159 -6.90 -3.16 -3.63
N GLY A 160 -7.13 -3.01 -4.94
CA GLY A 160 -6.09 -3.17 -5.94
C GLY A 160 -4.96 -2.14 -5.80
N ARG A 161 -5.26 -0.92 -5.38
CA ARG A 161 -4.24 0.11 -5.13
C ARG A 161 -3.34 -0.32 -3.97
N ARG A 162 -3.94 -0.73 -2.85
CA ARG A 162 -3.17 -1.16 -1.68
C ARG A 162 -2.37 -2.44 -1.94
N VAL A 163 -2.89 -3.37 -2.75
CA VAL A 163 -2.11 -4.54 -3.21
C VAL A 163 -0.84 -4.10 -3.94
N ALA A 164 -0.96 -3.17 -4.89
CA ALA A 164 0.19 -2.71 -5.66
C ALA A 164 1.23 -1.96 -4.81
N GLU A 165 0.78 -1.11 -3.89
CA GLU A 165 1.65 -0.44 -2.91
C GLU A 165 2.43 -1.48 -2.07
N LEU A 166 1.73 -2.46 -1.50
CA LEU A 166 2.35 -3.54 -0.73
C LEU A 166 3.33 -4.38 -1.58
N MET A 167 3.03 -4.60 -2.85
CA MET A 167 3.95 -5.30 -3.75
C MET A 167 5.25 -4.51 -3.96
N VAL A 168 5.17 -3.19 -4.05
CA VAL A 168 6.36 -2.32 -4.13
C VAL A 168 7.12 -2.34 -2.80
N ASP A 169 6.43 -2.15 -1.67
CA ASP A 169 7.01 -2.11 -0.33
C ASP A 169 7.76 -3.40 0.03
N PHE A 170 7.21 -4.56 -0.34
CA PHE A 170 7.75 -5.88 -0.02
C PHE A 170 8.49 -6.56 -1.17
N GLU A 171 8.82 -5.82 -2.22
CA GLU A 171 9.57 -6.30 -3.40
C GLU A 171 8.97 -7.57 -4.04
N VAL A 172 7.64 -7.58 -4.22
CA VAL A 172 6.94 -8.66 -4.94
C VAL A 172 6.68 -8.23 -6.38
N GLY A 173 7.30 -8.90 -7.34
CA GLY A 173 7.17 -8.58 -8.76
C GLY A 173 7.87 -7.30 -9.20
N VAL A 174 8.68 -6.70 -8.34
CA VAL A 174 9.52 -5.53 -8.60
C VAL A 174 10.97 -5.81 -8.22
N THR A 175 11.90 -4.98 -8.71
CA THR A 175 13.32 -5.10 -8.42
C THR A 175 13.92 -3.71 -8.24
N THR A 176 14.71 -3.53 -7.18
CA THR A 176 15.46 -2.30 -6.95
C THR A 176 16.54 -2.12 -8.00
N ILE A 177 16.46 -1.05 -8.79
CA ILE A 177 17.43 -0.73 -9.86
C ILE A 177 18.49 0.29 -9.41
N ARG A 178 18.19 1.08 -8.37
CA ARG A 178 19.10 2.13 -7.86
C ARG A 178 18.77 2.49 -6.42
N THR A 179 19.80 2.80 -5.64
CA THR A 179 19.68 3.31 -4.28
C THR A 179 20.44 4.63 -4.16
N PHE A 180 19.87 5.63 -3.51
CA PHE A 180 20.49 6.91 -3.21
C PHE A 180 20.73 7.04 -1.72
N HIS A 181 21.90 7.53 -1.34
CA HIS A 181 22.25 7.80 0.06
C HIS A 181 22.40 9.30 0.27
N VAL A 182 21.49 9.92 1.01
CA VAL A 182 21.63 11.30 1.46
C VAL A 182 22.53 11.32 2.69
N LYS A 183 23.52 12.22 2.71
CA LYS A 183 24.49 12.34 3.79
C LYS A 183 24.45 13.75 4.37
N ARG A 184 24.70 13.84 5.65
CA ARG A 184 24.92 15.11 6.35
C ARG A 184 26.30 15.14 6.98
N VAL A 185 26.75 16.34 7.34
CA VAL A 185 27.98 16.47 8.15
C VAL A 185 27.75 15.85 9.53
N ASP A 186 28.72 15.04 9.95
CA ASP A 186 28.76 14.49 11.30
C ASP A 186 29.46 15.53 12.19
N SER A 187 28.68 16.29 12.95
CA SER A 187 29.20 17.38 13.78
C SER A 187 30.16 16.86 14.87
N ASP A 188 29.85 15.68 15.43
CA ASP A 188 30.64 15.09 16.53
C ASP A 188 32.06 14.73 16.09
N TYR A 189 32.26 14.42 14.80
CA TYR A 189 33.59 14.15 14.23
C TYR A 189 34.48 15.39 14.22
N PHE A 190 33.90 16.59 14.14
CA PHE A 190 34.62 17.85 14.06
C PHE A 190 34.69 18.61 15.39
N GLU A 191 34.04 18.11 16.44
CA GLU A 191 34.23 18.63 17.80
C GLU A 191 35.57 18.12 18.33
N GLU A 192 36.51 19.05 18.50
CA GLU A 192 37.80 18.74 19.20
C GLU A 192 37.46 18.44 20.66
N ALA A 193 37.91 17.29 21.17
CA ALA A 193 37.78 16.85 22.56
C ALA A 193 38.59 17.69 23.55
#